data_15f96c8319caed2b64906976f89a1c04
#
_entry.id   15f96c8319caed2b64906976f89a1c04
#
_cell.length_a   1.000
_cell.length_b   1.000
_cell.length_c   1.000
_cell.angle_alpha   90.00
_cell.angle_beta   90.00
_cell.angle_gamma   90.00
#
_symmetry.space_group_name_H-M   'P 1'
#
loop_
_entity.id
_entity.type
_entity.pdbx_description
1 polymer ?
#
loop_
_entity_poly.entity_id
_entity_poly.type
_entity_poly.pdbx_seq_one_letter_code
_entity_poly.pdbx_strand_id
1 'polypeptide(L)'
;GAAAFVMASFIGVTYFEVVKHAFLPAIISYIALFYISHLEALKLNLKGMEDSDVPNLKKTFLSGLHFLVPIFVLIYMLVYLRFTASYSIFYATISLIFVNLINKIIKESDYKNGLKIWFNQTVIGFEKGALNMVGVGIAIATAGIIVGAVGSTGLSTNLIIVIESIAKDNVVILLFLTIILCLLLGMGLPTTANYVVVASLMATVLVDVGNASGFIFP
;
A
#
# COMPACT_ATOMS: atom_id res chain seq x y z
N GLY A 1 -0.49 0.71 1.01
CA GLY A 1 -0.73 -0.39 0.09
C GLY A 1 -0.11 -1.70 0.53
N ALA A 2 1.04 -2.07 -0.04
CA ALA A 2 1.64 -3.39 0.20
C ALA A 2 1.94 -3.68 1.68
N ALA A 3 2.35 -2.68 2.45
CA ALA A 3 2.63 -2.82 3.88
C ALA A 3 1.42 -3.33 4.68
N ALA A 4 0.21 -2.88 4.35
CA ALA A 4 -1.01 -3.30 5.05
C ALA A 4 -1.32 -4.80 4.83
N PHE A 5 -1.04 -5.34 3.64
CA PHE A 5 -1.19 -6.77 3.37
C PHE A 5 -0.17 -7.61 4.14
N VAL A 6 1.08 -7.17 4.15
CA VAL A 6 2.15 -7.83 4.90
C VAL A 6 1.81 -7.83 6.39
N MET A 7 1.32 -6.69 6.91
CA MET A 7 0.95 -6.56 8.32
C MET A 7 -0.22 -7.47 8.70
N ALA A 8 -1.28 -7.52 7.90
CA ALA A 8 -2.40 -8.44 8.13
C ALA A 8 -1.92 -9.89 8.26
N SER A 9 -0.98 -10.29 7.40
CA SER A 9 -0.38 -11.62 7.41
C SER A 9 0.53 -11.86 8.63
N PHE A 10 1.26 -10.83 9.07
CA PHE A 10 2.19 -10.92 10.21
C PHE A 10 1.47 -11.02 11.55
N ILE A 11 0.40 -10.21 11.73
CA ILE A 11 -0.35 -10.15 13.00
C ILE A 11 -1.43 -11.24 13.05
N GLY A 12 -1.77 -11.86 11.91
CA GLY A 12 -2.82 -12.89 11.84
C GLY A 12 -4.25 -12.32 11.91
N VAL A 13 -4.43 -11.03 11.54
CA VAL A 13 -5.74 -10.36 11.47
C VAL A 13 -6.23 -10.26 10.03
N THR A 14 -7.52 -9.97 9.85
CA THR A 14 -8.06 -9.75 8.50
C THR A 14 -7.53 -8.43 7.93
N TYR A 15 -7.33 -8.39 6.60
CA TYR A 15 -6.95 -7.15 5.93
C TYR A 15 -7.94 -6.00 6.21
N PHE A 16 -9.21 -6.33 6.36
CA PHE A 16 -10.25 -5.35 6.66
C PHE A 16 -10.05 -4.66 8.02
N GLU A 17 -9.57 -5.37 9.03
CA GLU A 17 -9.24 -4.77 10.33
C GLU A 17 -8.06 -3.81 10.23
N VAL A 18 -7.02 -4.19 9.51
CA VAL A 18 -5.89 -3.28 9.25
C VAL A 18 -6.37 -2.01 8.53
N VAL A 19 -7.25 -2.15 7.54
CA VAL A 19 -7.81 -1.00 6.80
C VAL A 19 -8.63 -0.08 7.70
N LYS A 20 -9.42 -0.61 8.62
CA LYS A 20 -10.19 0.21 9.58
C LYS A 20 -9.29 1.12 10.40
N HIS A 21 -8.21 0.58 10.96
CA HIS A 21 -7.26 1.33 11.77
C HIS A 21 -6.42 2.31 10.94
N ALA A 22 -6.09 1.94 9.70
CA ALA A 22 -5.33 2.79 8.78
C ALA A 22 -6.15 3.89 8.09
N PHE A 23 -7.49 3.86 8.18
CA PHE A 23 -8.38 4.75 7.43
C PHE A 23 -8.16 6.22 7.77
N LEU A 24 -8.15 6.58 9.06
CA LEU A 24 -7.95 7.97 9.49
C LEU A 24 -6.53 8.48 9.17
N PRO A 25 -5.44 7.76 9.48
CA PRO A 25 -4.09 8.14 9.05
C PRO A 25 -3.96 8.31 7.54
N ALA A 26 -4.61 7.45 6.75
CA ALA A 26 -4.58 7.56 5.30
C ALA A 26 -5.24 8.86 4.80
N ILE A 27 -6.43 9.20 5.32
CA ILE A 27 -7.10 10.45 4.95
C ILE A 27 -6.23 11.67 5.27
N ILE A 28 -5.67 11.72 6.48
CA ILE A 28 -4.80 12.83 6.89
C ILE A 28 -3.60 12.94 5.96
N SER A 29 -2.96 11.81 5.63
CA SER A 29 -1.79 11.78 4.74
C SER A 29 -2.14 12.26 3.32
N TYR A 30 -3.29 11.85 2.77
CA TYR A 30 -3.72 12.30 1.44
C TYR A 30 -4.09 13.78 1.41
N ILE A 31 -4.75 14.29 2.46
CA ILE A 31 -5.05 15.73 2.58
C ILE A 31 -3.73 16.53 2.64
N ALA A 32 -2.76 16.08 3.46
CA ALA A 32 -1.46 16.73 3.56
C ALA A 32 -0.72 16.72 2.22
N LEU A 33 -0.70 15.57 1.52
CA LEU A 33 -0.08 15.45 0.21
C LEU A 33 -0.74 16.37 -0.83
N PHE A 34 -2.06 16.43 -0.86
CA PHE A 34 -2.80 17.31 -1.74
C PHE A 34 -2.46 18.79 -1.48
N TYR A 35 -2.41 19.17 -0.19
CA TYR A 35 -2.06 20.55 0.20
C TYR A 35 -0.62 20.91 -0.17
N ILE A 36 0.34 20.01 0.07
CA ILE A 36 1.74 20.21 -0.31
C ILE A 36 1.87 20.34 -1.84
N SER A 37 1.20 19.46 -2.60
CA SER A 37 1.20 19.53 -4.06
C SER A 37 0.62 20.85 -4.57
N HIS A 38 -0.43 21.35 -3.95
CA HIS A 38 -1.02 22.66 -4.27
C HIS A 38 -0.04 23.81 -4.01
N LEU A 39 0.61 23.81 -2.85
CA LEU A 39 1.61 24.83 -2.52
C LEU A 39 2.80 24.82 -3.48
N GLU A 40 3.28 23.64 -3.86
CA GLU A 40 4.39 23.50 -4.79
C GLU A 40 4.00 23.97 -6.21
N ALA A 41 2.76 23.69 -6.63
CA ALA A 41 2.22 24.18 -7.89
C ALA A 41 2.16 25.74 -7.92
N LEU A 42 1.74 26.35 -6.82
CA LEU A 42 1.74 27.82 -6.67
C LEU A 42 3.16 28.39 -6.72
N LYS A 43 4.09 27.78 -6.00
CA LYS A 43 5.50 28.21 -5.96
C LYS A 43 6.17 28.14 -7.33
N LEU A 44 5.85 27.10 -8.12
CA LEU A 44 6.38 26.92 -9.47
C LEU A 44 5.59 27.70 -10.54
N ASN A 45 4.56 28.47 -10.15
CA ASN A 45 3.66 29.18 -11.08
C ASN A 45 3.08 28.26 -12.17
N LEU A 46 2.75 27.00 -11.82
CA LEU A 46 2.16 26.08 -12.78
C LEU A 46 0.77 26.56 -13.16
N LYS A 47 0.56 26.70 -14.48
CA LYS A 47 -0.76 27.00 -15.04
C LYS A 47 -1.55 25.70 -15.22
N GLY A 48 -2.87 25.79 -15.07
CA GLY A 48 -3.75 24.67 -15.43
C GLY A 48 -3.67 24.34 -16.92
N MET A 49 -4.17 23.18 -17.30
CA MET A 49 -4.30 22.81 -18.71
C MET A 49 -5.27 23.78 -19.40
N GLU A 50 -5.03 24.05 -20.68
CA GLU A 50 -5.97 24.82 -21.49
C GLU A 50 -7.29 24.04 -21.62
N ASP A 51 -8.42 24.75 -21.64
CA ASP A 51 -9.76 24.12 -21.71
C ASP A 51 -9.92 23.20 -22.94
N SER A 52 -9.18 23.46 -24.02
CA SER A 52 -9.10 22.62 -25.22
C SER A 52 -8.47 21.25 -24.98
N ASP A 53 -7.54 21.17 -24.03
CA ASP A 53 -6.77 19.96 -23.73
C ASP A 53 -7.41 19.12 -22.61
N VAL A 54 -8.42 19.68 -21.92
CA VAL A 54 -9.13 18.97 -20.86
C VAL A 54 -10.08 17.94 -21.48
N PRO A 55 -9.86 16.63 -21.25
CA PRO A 55 -10.72 15.59 -21.79
C PRO A 55 -12.13 15.68 -21.19
N ASN A 56 -13.13 15.41 -22.01
CA ASN A 56 -14.53 15.41 -21.54
C ASN A 56 -14.75 14.35 -20.46
N LEU A 57 -15.03 14.81 -19.24
CA LEU A 57 -15.16 13.96 -18.04
C LEU A 57 -16.14 12.80 -18.27
N LYS A 58 -17.33 13.08 -18.81
CA LYS A 58 -18.37 12.09 -19.05
C LYS A 58 -17.92 11.02 -20.05
N LYS A 59 -17.28 11.42 -21.14
CA LYS A 59 -16.80 10.49 -22.18
C LYS A 59 -15.66 9.62 -21.64
N THR A 60 -14.72 10.22 -20.90
CA THR A 60 -13.58 9.50 -20.29
C THR A 60 -14.07 8.52 -19.24
N PHE A 61 -14.98 8.93 -18.36
CA PHE A 61 -15.54 8.07 -17.32
C PHE A 61 -16.28 6.87 -17.93
N LEU A 62 -17.19 7.10 -18.88
CA LEU A 62 -17.94 6.03 -19.54
C LEU A 62 -17.04 5.07 -20.30
N SER A 63 -15.98 5.55 -20.94
CA SER A 63 -15.04 4.69 -21.65
C SER A 63 -14.21 3.80 -20.73
N GLY A 64 -14.00 4.22 -19.47
CA GLY A 64 -13.26 3.49 -18.45
C GLY A 64 -14.11 2.64 -17.50
N LEU A 65 -15.43 2.68 -17.60
CA LEU A 65 -16.34 2.07 -16.64
C LEU A 65 -16.11 0.55 -16.47
N HIS A 66 -15.72 -0.11 -17.54
CA HIS A 66 -15.42 -1.56 -17.53
C HIS A 66 -14.24 -1.91 -16.63
N PHE A 67 -13.29 -0.99 -16.37
CA PHE A 67 -12.20 -1.22 -15.43
C PHE A 67 -12.62 -1.17 -13.96
N LEU A 68 -13.81 -0.67 -13.65
CA LEU A 68 -14.34 -0.69 -12.28
C LEU A 68 -14.78 -2.11 -11.87
N VAL A 69 -15.12 -2.98 -12.80
CA VAL A 69 -15.57 -4.35 -12.51
C VAL A 69 -14.51 -5.15 -11.73
N PRO A 70 -13.26 -5.25 -12.18
CA PRO A 70 -12.21 -5.93 -11.40
C PRO A 70 -11.96 -5.32 -10.03
N ILE A 71 -12.04 -3.99 -9.94
CA ILE A 71 -11.88 -3.27 -8.66
C ILE A 71 -13.03 -3.64 -7.71
N PHE A 72 -14.25 -3.68 -8.21
CA PHE A 72 -15.41 -4.07 -7.42
C PHE A 72 -15.31 -5.52 -6.95
N VAL A 73 -14.88 -6.45 -7.83
CA VAL A 73 -14.62 -7.85 -7.48
C VAL A 73 -13.58 -7.94 -6.36
N LEU A 74 -12.47 -7.19 -6.48
CA LEU A 74 -11.42 -7.15 -5.46
C LEU A 74 -11.97 -6.71 -4.09
N ILE A 75 -12.67 -5.58 -4.08
CA ILE A 75 -13.24 -5.01 -2.84
C ILE A 75 -14.27 -5.96 -2.25
N TYR A 76 -15.16 -6.53 -3.07
CA TYR A 76 -16.18 -7.48 -2.61
C TYR A 76 -15.55 -8.71 -1.95
N MET A 77 -14.51 -9.29 -2.55
CA MET A 77 -13.83 -10.47 -2.01
C MET A 77 -13.05 -10.16 -0.73
N LEU A 78 -12.38 -9.00 -0.66
CA LEU A 78 -11.60 -8.61 0.51
C LEU A 78 -12.48 -8.19 1.70
N VAL A 79 -13.51 -7.38 1.44
CA VAL A 79 -14.28 -6.73 2.49
C VAL A 79 -15.48 -7.58 2.91
N TYR A 80 -16.25 -8.09 1.94
CA TYR A 80 -17.47 -8.82 2.21
C TYR A 80 -17.22 -10.30 2.46
N LEU A 81 -16.49 -10.98 1.57
CA LEU A 81 -16.17 -12.41 1.72
C LEU A 81 -14.97 -12.65 2.66
N ARG A 82 -14.21 -11.62 3.00
CA ARG A 82 -13.04 -11.69 3.89
C ARG A 82 -11.98 -12.71 3.46
N PHE A 83 -11.84 -12.89 2.16
CA PHE A 83 -10.78 -13.74 1.61
C PHE A 83 -9.41 -13.11 1.76
N THR A 84 -8.37 -13.93 1.67
CA THR A 84 -6.98 -13.44 1.69
C THR A 84 -6.73 -12.51 0.50
N ALA A 85 -5.77 -11.60 0.67
CA ALA A 85 -5.39 -10.65 -0.38
C ALA A 85 -4.99 -11.34 -1.69
N SER A 86 -4.16 -12.39 -1.59
CA SER A 86 -3.69 -13.15 -2.76
C SER A 86 -4.84 -13.81 -3.53
N TYR A 87 -5.79 -14.40 -2.80
CA TYR A 87 -6.96 -15.03 -3.39
C TYR A 87 -7.86 -14.01 -4.09
N SER A 88 -8.12 -12.87 -3.42
CA SER A 88 -8.95 -11.79 -3.96
C SER A 88 -8.34 -11.16 -5.22
N ILE A 89 -7.01 -10.94 -5.23
CA ILE A 89 -6.28 -10.40 -6.39
C ILE A 89 -6.33 -11.39 -7.57
N PHE A 90 -6.21 -12.68 -7.31
CA PHE A 90 -6.30 -13.70 -8.34
C PHE A 90 -7.64 -13.61 -9.10
N TYR A 91 -8.77 -13.59 -8.40
CA TYR A 91 -10.08 -13.46 -9.03
C TYR A 91 -10.32 -12.10 -9.69
N ALA A 92 -9.82 -11.03 -9.09
CA ALA A 92 -9.86 -9.71 -9.70
C ALA A 92 -9.07 -9.68 -11.03
N THR A 93 -7.91 -10.34 -11.08
CA THR A 93 -7.10 -10.47 -12.31
C THR A 93 -7.82 -11.27 -13.37
N ILE A 94 -8.44 -12.39 -13.01
CA ILE A 94 -9.28 -13.17 -13.93
C ILE A 94 -10.42 -12.31 -14.47
N SER A 95 -11.13 -11.59 -13.61
CA SER A 95 -12.23 -10.72 -14.04
C SER A 95 -11.75 -9.63 -14.99
N LEU A 96 -10.55 -9.05 -14.77
CA LEU A 96 -9.95 -8.07 -15.67
C LEU A 96 -9.67 -8.66 -17.05
N ILE A 97 -9.12 -9.87 -17.11
CA ILE A 97 -8.83 -10.58 -18.36
C ILE A 97 -10.13 -10.83 -19.15
N PHE A 98 -11.19 -11.27 -18.48
CA PHE A 98 -12.49 -11.48 -19.09
C PHE A 98 -13.15 -10.18 -19.58
N VAL A 99 -13.16 -9.15 -18.75
CA VAL A 99 -13.74 -7.84 -19.11
C VAL A 99 -13.01 -7.23 -20.30
N ASN A 100 -11.66 -7.35 -20.34
CA ASN A 100 -10.87 -6.89 -21.47
C ASN A 100 -11.15 -7.70 -22.74
N LEU A 101 -11.35 -9.02 -22.62
CA LEU A 101 -11.73 -9.87 -23.74
C LEU A 101 -13.07 -9.41 -24.36
N ILE A 102 -14.10 -9.25 -23.55
CA ILE A 102 -15.43 -8.80 -23.98
C ILE A 102 -15.33 -7.43 -24.67
N ASN A 103 -14.61 -6.49 -24.03
CA ASN A 103 -14.45 -5.14 -24.58
C ASN A 103 -13.74 -5.14 -25.95
N LYS A 104 -12.74 -6.00 -26.15
CA LYS A 104 -12.05 -6.13 -27.44
C LYS A 104 -12.91 -6.75 -28.51
N ILE A 105 -13.66 -7.80 -28.18
CA ILE A 105 -14.58 -8.44 -29.12
C ILE A 105 -15.68 -7.47 -29.58
N ILE A 106 -16.20 -6.63 -28.67
CA ILE A 106 -17.26 -5.67 -29.00
C ILE A 106 -16.73 -4.50 -29.84
N LYS A 107 -15.48 -4.05 -29.59
CA LYS A 107 -14.92 -2.88 -30.28
C LYS A 107 -14.33 -3.18 -31.65
N GLU A 108 -13.85 -4.39 -31.87
CA GLU A 108 -13.26 -4.79 -33.14
C GLU A 108 -14.31 -5.38 -34.07
N SER A 109 -14.34 -4.92 -35.33
CA SER A 109 -15.25 -5.44 -36.35
C SER A 109 -14.90 -6.88 -36.79
N ASP A 110 -13.64 -7.29 -36.60
CA ASP A 110 -13.16 -8.66 -36.88
C ASP A 110 -12.83 -9.37 -35.57
N TYR A 111 -13.62 -10.37 -35.23
CA TYR A 111 -13.49 -11.24 -34.07
C TYR A 111 -12.08 -11.85 -33.92
N LYS A 112 -11.47 -12.30 -35.03
CA LYS A 112 -10.14 -12.93 -35.02
C LYS A 112 -9.06 -11.90 -34.64
N ASN A 113 -9.16 -10.69 -35.16
CA ASN A 113 -8.27 -9.60 -34.81
C ASN A 113 -8.45 -9.17 -33.34
N GLY A 114 -9.67 -9.08 -32.87
CA GLY A 114 -9.97 -8.77 -31.47
C GLY A 114 -9.33 -9.77 -30.49
N LEU A 115 -9.43 -11.07 -30.77
CA LEU A 115 -8.80 -12.12 -29.96
C LEU A 115 -7.27 -12.05 -29.97
N LYS A 116 -6.66 -11.80 -31.13
CA LYS A 116 -5.21 -11.69 -31.25
C LYS A 116 -4.67 -10.50 -30.47
N ILE A 117 -5.35 -9.35 -30.56
CA ILE A 117 -4.99 -8.13 -29.82
C ILE A 117 -5.13 -8.37 -28.31
N TRP A 118 -6.25 -8.97 -27.88
CA TRP A 118 -6.47 -9.30 -26.48
C TRP A 118 -5.39 -10.23 -25.92
N PHE A 119 -5.07 -11.31 -26.62
CA PHE A 119 -4.03 -12.26 -26.19
C PHE A 119 -2.67 -11.59 -26.04
N ASN A 120 -2.26 -10.82 -27.05
CA ASN A 120 -1.00 -10.09 -27.02
C ASN A 120 -0.94 -9.06 -25.87
N GLN A 121 -2.02 -8.31 -25.64
CA GLN A 121 -2.12 -7.36 -24.54
C GLN A 121 -2.08 -8.06 -23.16
N THR A 122 -2.69 -9.23 -23.05
CA THR A 122 -2.66 -10.02 -21.82
C THR A 122 -1.24 -10.52 -21.52
N VAL A 123 -0.54 -11.05 -22.52
CA VAL A 123 0.86 -11.49 -22.37
C VAL A 123 1.77 -10.32 -21.98
N ILE A 124 1.68 -9.20 -22.69
CA ILE A 124 2.45 -7.97 -22.36
C ILE A 124 2.11 -7.48 -20.94
N GLY A 125 0.84 -7.57 -20.55
CA GLY A 125 0.40 -7.23 -19.20
C GLY A 125 1.08 -8.07 -18.11
N PHE A 126 1.15 -9.38 -18.31
CA PHE A 126 1.86 -10.28 -17.39
C PHE A 126 3.36 -10.05 -17.39
N GLU A 127 3.99 -9.85 -18.55
CA GLU A 127 5.41 -9.52 -18.65
C GLU A 127 5.75 -8.23 -17.87
N LYS A 128 5.02 -7.15 -18.13
CA LYS A 128 5.22 -5.88 -17.41
C LYS A 128 4.92 -6.00 -15.92
N GLY A 129 3.90 -6.77 -15.56
CA GLY A 129 3.58 -7.07 -14.17
C GLY A 129 4.73 -7.80 -13.47
N ALA A 130 5.30 -8.82 -14.10
CA ALA A 130 6.44 -9.56 -13.58
C ALA A 130 7.68 -8.67 -13.42
N LEU A 131 8.00 -7.84 -14.42
CA LEU A 131 9.11 -6.90 -14.34
C LEU A 131 8.94 -5.88 -13.21
N ASN A 132 7.73 -5.36 -13.00
CA ASN A 132 7.45 -4.46 -11.88
C ASN A 132 7.62 -5.14 -10.51
N MET A 133 7.35 -6.45 -10.42
CA MET A 133 7.53 -7.22 -9.18
C MET A 133 8.99 -7.46 -8.82
N VAL A 134 9.93 -7.40 -9.78
CA VAL A 134 11.36 -7.58 -9.50
C VAL A 134 11.87 -6.55 -8.48
N GLY A 135 11.55 -5.27 -8.69
CA GLY A 135 11.94 -4.20 -7.76
C GLY A 135 11.35 -4.39 -6.35
N VAL A 136 10.09 -4.77 -6.27
CA VAL A 136 9.43 -5.06 -4.99
C VAL A 136 10.04 -6.28 -4.31
N GLY A 137 10.34 -7.34 -5.08
CA GLY A 137 10.98 -8.56 -4.56
C GLY A 137 12.37 -8.30 -3.99
N ILE A 138 13.20 -7.55 -4.69
CA ILE A 138 14.54 -7.14 -4.22
C ILE A 138 14.41 -6.30 -2.94
N ALA A 139 13.49 -5.35 -2.91
CA ALA A 139 13.27 -4.51 -1.74
C ALA A 139 12.86 -5.33 -0.51
N ILE A 140 11.94 -6.29 -0.66
CA ILE A 140 11.51 -7.18 0.43
C ILE A 140 12.65 -8.10 0.88
N ALA A 141 13.42 -8.67 -0.05
CA ALA A 141 14.56 -9.52 0.26
C ALA A 141 15.64 -8.75 1.06
N THR A 142 15.97 -7.54 0.62
CA THR A 142 16.90 -6.65 1.34
C THR A 142 16.41 -6.32 2.74
N ALA A 143 15.12 -6.02 2.87
CA ALA A 143 14.49 -5.80 4.17
C ALA A 143 14.58 -7.02 5.07
N GLY A 144 14.37 -8.22 4.54
CA GLY A 144 14.52 -9.47 5.28
C GLY A 144 15.94 -9.68 5.84
N ILE A 145 16.96 -9.31 5.06
CA ILE A 145 18.36 -9.35 5.52
C ILE A 145 18.56 -8.38 6.69
N ILE A 146 18.07 -7.15 6.57
CA ILE A 146 18.18 -6.13 7.63
C ILE A 146 17.47 -6.59 8.91
N VAL A 147 16.24 -7.08 8.80
CA VAL A 147 15.47 -7.60 9.94
C VAL A 147 16.21 -8.77 10.60
N GLY A 148 16.74 -9.70 9.80
CA GLY A 148 17.54 -10.82 10.29
C GLY A 148 18.82 -10.38 11.01
N ALA A 149 19.54 -9.41 10.46
CA ALA A 149 20.74 -8.86 11.09
C ALA A 149 20.43 -8.13 12.40
N VAL A 150 19.40 -7.31 12.43
CA VAL A 150 18.94 -6.59 13.63
C VAL A 150 18.50 -7.57 14.71
N GLY A 151 17.78 -8.65 14.34
CA GLY A 151 17.37 -9.70 15.27
C GLY A 151 18.54 -10.50 15.84
N SER A 152 19.50 -10.92 14.98
CA SER A 152 20.63 -11.74 15.39
C SER A 152 21.70 -10.99 16.23
N THR A 153 21.79 -9.66 16.06
CA THR A 153 22.74 -8.82 16.81
C THR A 153 22.21 -8.34 18.15
N GLY A 154 20.93 -8.60 18.48
CA GLY A 154 20.28 -8.06 19.67
C GLY A 154 20.12 -6.52 19.65
N LEU A 155 20.35 -5.89 18.49
CA LEU A 155 20.21 -4.45 18.34
C LEU A 155 18.79 -3.98 18.67
N SER A 156 17.79 -4.78 18.33
CA SER A 156 16.39 -4.52 18.68
C SER A 156 16.20 -4.33 20.18
N THR A 157 16.69 -5.29 20.97
CA THR A 157 16.57 -5.27 22.43
C THR A 157 17.29 -4.07 23.03
N ASN A 158 18.48 -3.75 22.55
CA ASN A 158 19.22 -2.59 23.02
C ASN A 158 18.55 -1.26 22.69
N LEU A 159 17.99 -1.14 21.47
CA LEU A 159 17.20 0.05 21.10
C LEU A 159 15.95 0.21 21.95
N ILE A 160 15.24 -0.88 22.24
CA ILE A 160 14.08 -0.88 23.14
C ILE A 160 14.49 -0.33 24.52
N ILE A 161 15.53 -0.89 25.14
CA ILE A 161 16.00 -0.46 26.45
C ILE A 161 16.36 1.04 26.46
N VAL A 162 17.04 1.53 25.42
CA VAL A 162 17.38 2.95 25.33
C VAL A 162 16.13 3.83 25.19
N ILE A 163 15.20 3.44 24.33
CA ILE A 163 13.95 4.18 24.11
C ILE A 163 13.09 4.20 25.39
N GLU A 164 12.93 3.07 26.06
CA GLU A 164 12.21 2.97 27.34
C GLU A 164 12.87 3.85 28.42
N SER A 165 14.18 3.81 28.53
CA SER A 165 14.93 4.64 29.50
C SER A 165 14.74 6.14 29.27
N ILE A 166 14.59 6.58 28.02
CA ILE A 166 14.33 7.98 27.66
C ILE A 166 12.85 8.33 27.84
N ALA A 167 11.97 7.43 27.45
CA ALA A 167 10.51 7.65 27.51
C ALA A 167 9.98 7.70 28.95
N LYS A 168 10.59 6.96 29.88
CA LYS A 168 10.21 6.91 31.31
C LYS A 168 8.70 6.76 31.50
N ASP A 169 8.12 5.77 30.85
CA ASP A 169 6.67 5.48 30.87
C ASP A 169 5.77 6.57 30.27
N ASN A 170 6.35 7.56 29.58
CA ASN A 170 5.58 8.58 28.90
C ASN A 170 5.30 8.17 27.45
N VAL A 171 4.05 7.80 27.16
CA VAL A 171 3.60 7.36 25.83
C VAL A 171 3.83 8.43 24.76
N VAL A 172 3.69 9.71 25.08
CA VAL A 172 3.87 10.79 24.09
C VAL A 172 5.34 10.89 23.66
N ILE A 173 6.28 10.77 24.59
CA ILE A 173 7.71 10.76 24.29
C ILE A 173 8.05 9.50 23.48
N LEU A 174 7.49 8.35 23.84
CA LEU A 174 7.69 7.10 23.14
C LEU A 174 7.19 7.19 21.68
N LEU A 175 6.01 7.75 21.46
CA LEU A 175 5.47 7.97 20.11
C LEU A 175 6.36 8.91 19.29
N PHE A 176 6.86 9.99 19.91
CA PHE A 176 7.76 10.92 19.25
C PHE A 176 9.08 10.26 18.85
N LEU A 177 9.68 9.48 19.73
CA LEU A 177 10.89 8.70 19.41
C LEU A 177 10.64 7.67 18.30
N THR A 178 9.47 7.03 18.32
CA THR A 178 9.07 6.11 17.25
C THR A 178 8.95 6.82 15.90
N ILE A 179 8.41 8.04 15.87
CA ILE A 179 8.36 8.86 14.64
C ILE A 179 9.77 9.15 14.12
N ILE A 180 10.68 9.56 15.01
CA ILE A 180 12.09 9.81 14.62
C ILE A 180 12.71 8.53 14.05
N LEU A 181 12.51 7.38 14.70
CA LEU A 181 13.02 6.11 14.23
C LEU A 181 12.45 5.76 12.85
N CYS A 182 11.14 5.95 12.65
CA CYS A 182 10.48 5.75 11.35
C CYS A 182 11.09 6.63 10.26
N LEU A 183 11.38 7.89 10.56
CA LEU A 183 11.97 8.82 9.60
C LEU A 183 13.40 8.44 9.25
N LEU A 184 14.23 8.10 10.26
CA LEU A 184 15.61 7.70 10.05
C LEU A 184 15.71 6.41 9.19
N LEU A 185 14.95 5.40 9.53
CA LEU A 185 14.93 4.14 8.77
C LEU A 185 14.27 4.33 7.40
N GLY A 186 13.27 5.19 7.31
CA GLY A 186 12.55 5.48 6.06
C GLY A 186 13.37 6.20 5.00
N MET A 187 14.47 6.86 5.37
CA MET A 187 15.40 7.46 4.40
C MET A 187 16.18 6.42 3.60
N GLY A 188 16.36 5.21 4.13
CA GLY A 188 17.15 4.16 3.49
C GLY A 188 16.38 2.91 3.11
N LEU A 189 15.17 2.71 3.64
CA LEU A 189 14.38 1.50 3.43
C LEU A 189 13.13 1.77 2.58
N PRO A 190 12.73 0.82 1.73
CA PRO A 190 11.40 0.84 1.10
C PRO A 190 10.29 0.86 2.16
N THR A 191 9.17 1.48 1.84
CA THR A 191 8.06 1.70 2.78
C THR A 191 7.57 0.45 3.49
N THR A 192 7.45 -0.67 2.77
CA THR A 192 7.02 -1.96 3.35
C THR A 192 8.05 -2.50 4.34
N ALA A 193 9.33 -2.40 3.99
CA ALA A 193 10.42 -2.85 4.84
C ALA A 193 10.52 -2.02 6.11
N ASN A 194 10.51 -0.69 5.98
CA ASN A 194 10.51 0.23 7.10
C ASN A 194 9.37 -0.07 8.07
N TYR A 195 8.16 -0.27 7.54
CA TYR A 195 7.00 -0.56 8.36
C TYR A 195 7.15 -1.88 9.14
N VAL A 196 7.59 -2.96 8.50
CA VAL A 196 7.79 -4.26 9.16
C VAL A 196 8.86 -4.16 10.24
N VAL A 197 10.00 -3.50 9.96
CA VAL A 197 11.09 -3.35 10.94
C VAL A 197 10.61 -2.54 12.15
N VAL A 198 10.02 -1.37 11.93
CA VAL A 198 9.57 -0.52 13.05
C VAL A 198 8.44 -1.19 13.83
N ALA A 199 7.49 -1.82 13.18
CA ALA A 199 6.41 -2.52 13.86
C ALA A 199 6.93 -3.68 14.72
N SER A 200 7.88 -4.48 14.21
CA SER A 200 8.47 -5.58 14.98
C SER A 200 9.31 -5.12 16.17
N LEU A 201 9.89 -3.91 16.10
CA LEU A 201 10.68 -3.34 17.18
C LEU A 201 9.82 -2.62 18.22
N MET A 202 8.85 -1.83 17.79
CA MET A 202 8.17 -0.86 18.66
C MET A 202 6.76 -1.26 19.10
N ALA A 203 6.13 -2.24 18.42
CA ALA A 203 4.74 -2.57 18.73
C ALA A 203 4.55 -3.07 20.17
N THR A 204 5.42 -3.97 20.63
CA THR A 204 5.38 -4.51 22.00
C THR A 204 5.62 -3.41 23.02
N VAL A 205 6.64 -2.58 22.81
CA VAL A 205 6.99 -1.48 23.71
C VAL A 205 5.86 -0.46 23.81
N LEU A 206 5.23 -0.11 22.67
CA LEU A 206 4.09 0.80 22.65
C LEU A 206 2.89 0.25 23.43
N VAL A 207 2.63 -1.05 23.33
CA VAL A 207 1.56 -1.71 24.06
C VAL A 207 1.88 -1.74 25.56
N ASP A 208 3.10 -2.13 25.94
CA ASP A 208 3.50 -2.28 27.36
C ASP A 208 3.50 -0.92 28.07
N VAL A 209 4.14 0.09 27.50
CA VAL A 209 4.18 1.45 28.07
C VAL A 209 2.80 2.11 28.00
N GLY A 210 2.03 1.86 26.93
CA GLY A 210 0.66 2.35 26.82
C GLY A 210 -0.25 1.82 27.91
N ASN A 211 -0.18 0.53 28.19
CA ASN A 211 -0.94 -0.08 29.27
C ASN A 211 -0.47 0.42 30.64
N ALA A 212 0.83 0.54 30.89
CA ALA A 212 1.38 1.08 32.14
C ALA A 212 0.95 2.53 32.38
N SER A 213 0.80 3.33 31.32
CA SER A 213 0.36 4.73 31.37
C SER A 213 -1.17 4.91 31.43
N GLY A 214 -1.94 3.82 31.46
CA GLY A 214 -3.40 3.87 31.48
C GLY A 214 -4.06 4.14 30.12
N PHE A 215 -3.32 4.09 29.01
CA PHE A 215 -3.86 4.04 27.66
C PHE A 215 -4.26 2.60 27.36
N ILE A 216 -5.50 2.40 26.96
CA ILE A 216 -5.97 1.08 26.54
C ILE A 216 -5.69 0.95 25.04
N PHE A 217 -4.78 0.06 24.68
CA PHE A 217 -4.61 -0.38 23.30
C PHE A 217 -5.45 -1.63 23.07
N PRO A 218 -6.29 -1.67 22.01
CA PRO A 218 -7.09 -2.84 21.69
C PRO A 218 -6.24 -4.02 21.21
#